data_3b152857de3ccfb9fecfe1cd22acb675
#
_entry.id   3b152857de3ccfb9fecfe1cd22acb675
#
_cell.length_a   1.000
_cell.length_b   1.000
_cell.length_c   1.000
_cell.angle_alpha   90.00
_cell.angle_beta   90.00
_cell.angle_gamma   90.00
#
_symmetry.space_group_name_H-M   'P 1'
#
loop_
_entity.id
_entity.type
_entity.pdbx_description
1 polymer ?
#
loop_
_entity_poly.entity_id
_entity_poly.type
_entity_poly.pdbx_seq_one_letter_code
_entity_poly.pdbx_strand_id
1 'polypeptide(L)'
;AIIGIIVAIAIPNLLNAIQRAKQRRTMGDMRTSATAIEAYAVDMNRYPPSAAYTLPAGITTFGTHTMTPMSNYVSPTYIKAVPLSDGWNSWFLYEIDTVGSAYAMASFAKNGTADGATAPAGPTTDFNQDIVYSNGSFLQWPEGVQR
;
A
#
# COMPACT_ATOMS: atom_id res chain seq x y z
N ALA A 1 -25.09 -34.11 9.92
CA ALA A 1 -25.97 -33.02 9.47
C ALA A 1 -25.65 -31.70 10.19
N ILE A 2 -25.48 -31.68 11.51
CA ILE A 2 -25.20 -30.45 12.29
C ILE A 2 -23.83 -29.85 11.93
N ILE A 3 -22.80 -30.68 11.77
CA ILE A 3 -21.45 -30.25 11.38
C ILE A 3 -21.46 -29.56 10.02
N GLY A 4 -22.24 -30.06 9.05
CA GLY A 4 -22.36 -29.46 7.72
C GLY A 4 -22.95 -28.04 7.76
N ILE A 5 -23.92 -27.79 8.62
CA ILE A 5 -24.55 -26.46 8.78
C ILE A 5 -23.57 -25.46 9.41
N ILE A 6 -22.83 -25.88 10.44
CA ILE A 6 -21.85 -25.03 11.11
C ILE A 6 -20.71 -24.65 10.16
N VAL A 7 -20.23 -25.59 9.36
CA VAL A 7 -19.17 -25.37 8.38
C VAL A 7 -19.63 -24.41 7.28
N ALA A 8 -20.87 -24.55 6.80
CA ALA A 8 -21.43 -23.67 5.76
C ALA A 8 -21.51 -22.20 6.18
N ILE A 9 -21.71 -21.92 7.47
CA ILE A 9 -21.76 -20.54 8.00
C ILE A 9 -20.37 -20.03 8.38
N ALA A 10 -19.50 -20.90 8.88
CA ALA A 10 -18.18 -20.50 9.41
C ALA A 10 -17.17 -20.18 8.30
N ILE A 11 -17.19 -20.89 7.18
CA ILE A 11 -16.19 -20.70 6.09
C ILE A 11 -16.24 -19.30 5.49
N PRO A 12 -17.38 -18.74 5.04
CA PRO A 12 -17.39 -17.41 4.44
C PRO A 12 -16.98 -16.32 5.43
N ASN A 13 -17.35 -16.43 6.70
CA ASN A 13 -16.93 -15.48 7.74
C ASN A 13 -15.43 -15.54 8.01
N LEU A 14 -14.83 -16.72 8.00
CA LEU A 14 -13.39 -16.91 8.15
C LEU A 14 -12.63 -16.30 6.96
N LEU A 15 -13.09 -16.49 5.73
CA LEU A 15 -12.46 -15.91 4.54
C LEU A 15 -12.49 -14.38 4.58
N ASN A 16 -13.58 -13.77 4.96
CA ASN A 16 -13.67 -12.31 5.14
C ASN A 16 -12.75 -11.80 6.25
N ALA A 17 -12.64 -12.53 7.36
CA ALA A 17 -11.71 -12.18 8.43
C ALA A 17 -10.24 -12.22 7.97
N ILE A 18 -9.87 -13.21 7.17
CA ILE A 18 -8.53 -13.33 6.57
C ILE A 18 -8.26 -12.15 5.64
N GLN A 19 -9.20 -11.75 4.78
CA GLN A 19 -9.03 -10.62 3.88
C GLN A 19 -8.85 -9.31 4.65
N ARG A 20 -9.63 -9.08 5.71
CA ARG A 20 -9.46 -7.91 6.59
C ARG A 20 -8.11 -7.91 7.31
N ALA A 21 -7.62 -9.08 7.74
CA ALA A 21 -6.29 -9.17 8.35
C ALA A 21 -5.19 -8.80 7.35
N LYS A 22 -5.30 -9.23 6.10
CA LYS A 22 -4.39 -8.86 5.01
C LYS A 22 -4.40 -7.36 4.73
N GLN A 23 -5.58 -6.72 4.66
CA GLN A 23 -5.68 -5.27 4.52
C GLN A 23 -5.00 -4.51 5.67
N ARG A 24 -5.27 -4.91 6.91
CA ARG A 24 -4.65 -4.28 8.10
C ARG A 24 -3.13 -4.43 8.11
N ARG A 25 -2.63 -5.62 7.75
CA ARG A 25 -1.20 -5.83 7.58
C ARG A 25 -0.62 -4.90 6.53
N THR A 26 -1.22 -4.83 5.34
CA THR A 26 -0.80 -3.96 4.24
C THR A 26 -0.72 -2.50 4.69
N MET A 27 -1.76 -1.99 5.35
CA MET A 27 -1.76 -0.62 5.88
C MET A 27 -0.69 -0.39 6.95
N GLY A 28 -0.44 -1.36 7.82
CA GLY A 28 0.62 -1.33 8.82
C GLY A 28 2.00 -1.27 8.18
N ASP A 29 2.25 -2.12 7.20
CA ASP A 29 3.51 -2.17 6.45
C ASP A 29 3.77 -0.87 5.67
N MET A 30 2.72 -0.28 5.06
CA MET A 30 2.81 1.02 4.40
C MET A 30 3.16 2.15 5.39
N ARG A 31 2.53 2.19 6.56
CA ARG A 31 2.86 3.19 7.60
C ARG A 31 4.29 3.04 8.12
N THR A 32 4.74 1.81 8.32
CA THR A 32 6.09 1.53 8.77
C THR A 32 7.12 2.00 7.74
N SER A 33 6.88 1.71 6.48
CA SER A 33 7.73 2.18 5.37
C SER A 33 7.69 3.70 5.24
N ALA A 34 6.51 4.32 5.38
CA ALA A 34 6.34 5.77 5.34
C ALA A 34 7.15 6.46 6.44
N THR A 35 7.15 5.93 7.66
CA THR A 35 7.95 6.49 8.76
C THR A 35 9.44 6.51 8.44
N ALA A 36 9.96 5.47 7.81
CA ALA A 36 11.35 5.42 7.39
C ALA A 36 11.65 6.39 6.23
N ILE A 37 10.73 6.53 5.29
CA ILE A 37 10.81 7.48 4.17
C ILE A 37 10.82 8.92 4.68
N GLU A 38 9.95 9.26 5.62
CA GLU A 38 9.88 10.58 6.24
C GLU A 38 11.15 10.89 7.05
N ALA A 39 11.67 9.92 7.81
CA ALA A 39 12.93 10.08 8.53
C ALA A 39 14.12 10.36 7.59
N TYR A 40 14.19 9.63 6.48
CA TYR A 40 15.19 9.90 5.44
C TYR A 40 15.02 11.32 4.86
N ALA A 41 13.78 11.75 4.62
CA ALA A 41 13.51 13.07 4.04
C ALA A 41 13.91 14.21 4.99
N VAL A 42 13.76 14.03 6.29
CA VAL A 42 14.25 15.01 7.29
C VAL A 42 15.76 15.18 7.20
N ASP A 43 16.53 14.10 7.06
CA ASP A 43 17.99 14.15 7.01
C ASP A 43 18.51 14.64 5.65
N MET A 44 17.88 14.23 4.56
CA MET A 44 18.37 14.48 3.20
C MET A 44 17.68 15.67 2.51
N ASN A 45 16.66 16.26 3.15
CA ASN A 45 15.83 17.34 2.61
C ASN A 45 15.15 16.99 1.27
N ARG A 46 14.92 15.71 1.04
CA ARG A 46 14.18 15.14 -0.12
C ARG A 46 13.81 13.69 0.17
N TYR A 47 12.78 13.22 -0.48
CA TYR A 47 12.38 11.81 -0.38
C TYR A 47 13.35 10.87 -1.11
N PRO A 48 13.47 9.60 -0.69
CA PRO A 48 14.36 8.63 -1.33
C PRO A 48 14.02 8.46 -2.82
N PRO A 49 15.01 8.45 -3.71
CA PRO A 49 14.72 8.28 -5.14
C PRO A 49 14.12 6.90 -5.44
N SER A 50 13.19 6.89 -6.38
CA SER A 50 12.73 5.71 -7.08
C SER A 50 13.36 5.63 -8.46
N ALA A 51 13.17 4.54 -9.19
CA ALA A 51 13.54 4.49 -10.59
C ALA A 51 12.70 5.54 -11.34
N ALA A 52 13.36 6.59 -11.76
CA ALA A 52 12.91 7.78 -12.50
C ALA A 52 11.39 7.94 -12.72
N TYR A 53 10.74 8.88 -12.01
CA TYR A 53 9.37 9.13 -12.26
C TYR A 53 8.86 10.54 -11.96
N THR A 54 7.88 10.99 -12.75
CA THR A 54 7.14 12.23 -12.57
C THR A 54 5.76 11.91 -12.04
N LEU A 55 5.47 12.25 -10.79
CA LEU A 55 4.09 12.29 -10.30
C LEU A 55 3.45 13.60 -10.78
N PRO A 56 2.44 13.56 -11.64
CA PRO A 56 1.61 14.72 -11.87
C PRO A 56 0.85 15.11 -10.59
N ALA A 57 0.53 16.37 -10.44
CA ALA A 57 -0.30 16.84 -9.36
C ALA A 57 -1.66 16.12 -9.40
N GLY A 58 -1.89 15.24 -8.44
CA GLY A 58 -2.97 14.26 -8.46
C GLY A 58 -2.47 12.90 -8.93
N ILE A 59 -2.22 12.02 -7.99
CA ILE A 59 -1.74 10.66 -8.25
C ILE A 59 -2.84 9.91 -8.97
N THR A 60 -2.74 9.82 -10.28
CA THR A 60 -3.75 9.19 -11.11
C THR A 60 -3.31 7.89 -11.75
N THR A 61 -2.00 7.63 -11.79
CA THR A 61 -1.46 6.38 -12.36
C THR A 61 -0.21 5.96 -11.61
N PHE A 62 -0.23 4.76 -11.04
CA PHE A 62 0.99 4.11 -10.59
C PHE A 62 1.63 3.40 -11.78
N GLY A 63 2.91 3.72 -12.01
CA GLY A 63 3.75 2.94 -12.90
C GLY A 63 4.06 1.56 -12.32
N THR A 64 5.06 0.90 -12.86
CA THR A 64 5.51 -0.44 -12.44
C THR A 64 6.67 -0.41 -11.45
N HIS A 65 6.94 0.74 -10.81
CA HIS A 65 8.12 0.92 -9.97
C HIS A 65 7.89 0.34 -8.57
N THR A 66 8.54 -0.76 -8.30
CA THR A 66 8.52 -1.41 -6.98
C THR A 66 9.29 -0.60 -5.93
N MET A 67 9.04 -0.86 -4.66
CA MET A 67 9.76 -0.24 -3.55
C MET A 67 11.24 -0.67 -3.43
N THR A 68 11.71 -1.62 -4.22
CA THR A 68 13.06 -2.18 -4.11
C THR A 68 14.17 -1.13 -4.26
N PRO A 69 14.16 -0.23 -5.25
CA PRO A 69 15.19 0.80 -5.35
C PRO A 69 15.20 1.75 -4.15
N MET A 70 14.04 2.19 -3.69
CA MET A 70 13.88 3.07 -2.53
C MET A 70 14.40 2.40 -1.24
N SER A 71 14.17 1.11 -1.08
CA SER A 71 14.57 0.37 0.12
C SER A 71 16.07 0.44 0.39
N ASN A 72 16.92 0.55 -0.64
CA ASN A 72 18.36 0.67 -0.51
C ASN A 72 18.81 1.98 0.15
N TYR A 73 17.98 3.02 0.12
CA TYR A 73 18.28 4.32 0.74
C TYR A 73 17.86 4.38 2.20
N VAL A 74 16.79 3.68 2.56
CA VAL A 74 16.25 3.74 3.93
C VAL A 74 16.71 2.57 4.81
N SER A 75 17.08 1.45 4.23
CA SER A 75 17.61 0.29 4.98
C SER A 75 19.15 0.29 4.92
N PRO A 76 19.85 -0.06 6.01
CA PRO A 76 19.35 -0.41 7.34
C PRO A 76 19.23 0.78 8.30
N THR A 77 19.50 2.01 7.85
CA THR A 77 19.68 3.19 8.72
C THR A 77 18.38 3.62 9.41
N TYR A 78 17.30 3.75 8.65
CA TYR A 78 16.00 4.25 9.15
C TYR A 78 15.03 3.11 9.47
N ILE A 79 15.22 1.97 8.83
CA ILE A 79 14.47 0.74 9.08
C ILE A 79 15.37 -0.46 8.80
N LYS A 80 15.30 -1.49 9.63
CA LYS A 80 16.13 -2.69 9.45
C LYS A 80 15.85 -3.40 8.13
N ALA A 81 14.60 -3.52 7.76
CA ALA A 81 14.15 -4.10 6.49
C ALA A 81 12.81 -3.48 6.08
N VAL A 82 12.72 -3.04 4.84
CA VAL A 82 11.48 -2.49 4.28
C VAL A 82 10.56 -3.64 3.88
N PRO A 83 9.28 -3.64 4.28
CA PRO A 83 8.30 -4.56 3.71
C PRO A 83 8.13 -4.29 2.21
N LEU A 84 8.46 -5.25 1.36
CA LEU A 84 8.40 -5.08 -0.10
C LEU A 84 7.11 -5.61 -0.71
N SER A 85 6.35 -6.41 0.02
CA SER A 85 5.11 -7.02 -0.44
C SER A 85 3.97 -6.81 0.55
N ASP A 86 2.78 -6.71 0.00
CA ASP A 86 1.55 -6.53 0.76
C ASP A 86 1.01 -7.83 1.39
N GLY A 87 -0.15 -7.78 2.01
CA GLY A 87 -0.82 -8.92 2.64
C GLY A 87 -1.24 -10.02 1.65
N TRP A 88 -1.30 -9.74 0.36
CA TRP A 88 -1.62 -10.69 -0.72
C TRP A 88 -0.38 -11.16 -1.49
N ASN A 89 0.81 -10.77 -1.00
CA ASN A 89 2.10 -11.11 -1.61
C ASN A 89 2.34 -10.46 -2.98
N SER A 90 1.67 -9.35 -3.24
CA SER A 90 1.96 -8.46 -4.38
C SER A 90 2.97 -7.40 -3.97
N TRP A 91 3.81 -6.97 -4.92
CA TRP A 91 4.82 -5.95 -4.64
C TRP A 91 4.16 -4.61 -4.34
N PHE A 92 4.66 -3.92 -3.32
CA PHE A 92 4.35 -2.51 -3.13
C PHE A 92 4.97 -1.67 -4.24
N LEU A 93 4.25 -0.68 -4.69
CA LEU A 93 4.74 0.34 -5.60
C LEU A 93 5.17 1.59 -4.84
N TYR A 94 6.16 2.25 -5.35
CA TYR A 94 6.69 3.50 -4.82
C TYR A 94 7.01 4.45 -5.96
N GLU A 95 6.48 5.64 -5.87
CA GLU A 95 6.64 6.70 -6.86
C GLU A 95 7.05 7.99 -6.16
N ILE A 96 7.83 8.81 -6.85
CA ILE A 96 8.34 10.09 -6.34
C ILE A 96 8.23 11.12 -7.45
N ASP A 97 8.00 12.39 -7.08
CA ASP A 97 8.05 13.49 -8.05
C ASP A 97 9.49 13.77 -8.52
N THR A 98 9.63 14.53 -9.61
CA THR A 98 10.93 14.84 -10.21
C THR A 98 11.88 15.64 -9.31
N VAL A 99 11.34 16.32 -8.31
CA VAL A 99 12.08 17.18 -7.38
C VAL A 99 12.40 16.46 -6.07
N GLY A 100 11.69 15.37 -5.78
CA GLY A 100 11.80 14.64 -4.52
C GLY A 100 11.04 15.31 -3.36
N SER A 101 10.00 16.09 -3.68
CA SER A 101 9.18 16.81 -2.69
C SER A 101 7.89 16.09 -2.32
N ALA A 102 7.48 15.10 -3.11
CA ALA A 102 6.28 14.31 -2.88
C ALA A 102 6.51 12.85 -3.28
N TYR A 103 5.89 11.93 -2.54
CA TYR A 103 5.94 10.51 -2.83
C TYR A 103 4.57 9.86 -2.67
N ALA A 104 4.41 8.71 -3.27
CA ALA A 104 3.25 7.85 -3.08
C ALA A 104 3.64 6.38 -3.05
N MET A 105 2.88 5.62 -2.30
CA MET A 105 2.95 4.17 -2.23
C MET A 105 1.59 3.57 -2.56
N ALA A 106 1.58 2.45 -3.23
CA ALA A 106 0.34 1.72 -3.52
C ALA A 106 0.48 0.22 -3.32
N SER A 107 -0.62 -0.39 -2.93
CA SER A 107 -0.87 -1.82 -3.00
C SER A 107 -2.06 -2.04 -3.92
N PHE A 108 -1.94 -2.97 -4.85
CA PHE A 108 -3.03 -3.38 -5.75
C PHE A 108 -4.04 -4.33 -5.08
N ALA A 109 -4.02 -4.40 -3.77
CA ALA A 109 -4.95 -5.16 -2.96
C ALA A 109 -5.12 -6.63 -3.42
N LYS A 110 -6.33 -7.18 -3.31
CA LYS A 110 -6.60 -8.60 -3.54
C LYS A 110 -6.52 -9.01 -5.02
N ASN A 111 -6.92 -8.13 -5.94
CA ASN A 111 -6.95 -8.46 -7.37
C ASN A 111 -5.56 -8.36 -8.03
N GLY A 112 -4.58 -7.69 -7.39
CA GLY A 112 -3.22 -7.54 -7.92
C GLY A 112 -3.12 -6.71 -9.20
N THR A 113 -4.14 -5.90 -9.50
CA THR A 113 -4.19 -5.03 -10.68
C THR A 113 -4.60 -3.63 -10.29
N ALA A 114 -3.99 -2.62 -10.93
CA ALA A 114 -4.33 -1.23 -10.70
C ALA A 114 -5.80 -0.95 -11.04
N ASP A 115 -6.50 -0.23 -10.17
CA ASP A 115 -7.90 0.17 -10.38
C ASP A 115 -8.08 1.25 -11.46
N GLY A 116 -7.01 1.59 -12.19
CA GLY A 116 -6.99 2.56 -13.28
C GLY A 116 -6.52 3.94 -12.88
N ALA A 117 -6.44 4.83 -13.86
CA ALA A 117 -5.82 6.16 -13.76
C ALA A 117 -6.54 7.16 -12.83
N THR A 118 -7.70 6.82 -12.33
CA THR A 118 -8.50 7.66 -11.44
C THR A 118 -9.06 6.81 -10.32
N ALA A 119 -8.19 6.37 -9.41
CA ALA A 119 -8.69 5.85 -8.14
C ALA A 119 -9.42 7.00 -7.42
N PRO A 120 -10.70 6.87 -7.09
CA PRO A 120 -11.37 7.89 -6.29
C PRO A 120 -10.67 7.94 -4.94
N ALA A 121 -10.08 9.10 -4.61
CA ALA A 121 -9.53 9.29 -3.28
C ALA A 121 -10.64 9.13 -2.23
N GLY A 122 -10.37 8.42 -1.16
CA GLY A 122 -11.31 8.24 -0.08
C GLY A 122 -11.47 6.80 0.42
N PRO A 123 -12.49 6.56 1.24
CA PRO A 123 -12.75 5.23 1.79
C PRO A 123 -13.28 4.27 0.73
N THR A 124 -12.84 3.02 0.82
CA THR A 124 -13.27 1.93 -0.06
C THR A 124 -13.91 0.81 0.74
N THR A 125 -14.83 0.08 0.13
CA THR A 125 -15.56 -1.04 0.74
C THR A 125 -15.34 -2.37 0.03
N ASP A 126 -14.47 -2.42 -0.97
CA ASP A 126 -14.14 -3.61 -1.74
C ASP A 126 -12.69 -4.04 -1.47
N PHE A 127 -12.48 -5.33 -1.25
CA PHE A 127 -11.15 -5.92 -1.08
C PHE A 127 -10.26 -5.83 -2.32
N ASN A 128 -10.82 -5.58 -3.48
CA ASN A 128 -10.08 -5.46 -4.74
C ASN A 128 -9.57 -4.04 -4.99
N GLN A 129 -10.09 -3.04 -4.28
CA GLN A 129 -9.68 -1.66 -4.49
C GLN A 129 -8.30 -1.37 -3.90
N ASP A 130 -7.51 -0.61 -4.64
CA ASP A 130 -6.14 -0.24 -4.28
C ASP A 130 -6.08 0.50 -2.94
N ILE A 131 -4.98 0.31 -2.22
CA ILE A 131 -4.67 1.09 -1.02
C ILE A 131 -3.53 2.03 -1.39
N VAL A 132 -3.76 3.33 -1.22
CA VAL A 132 -2.82 4.38 -1.63
C VAL A 132 -2.45 5.26 -0.45
N TYR A 133 -1.15 5.46 -0.26
CA TYR A 133 -0.58 6.33 0.77
C TYR A 133 0.33 7.37 0.12
N SER A 134 0.24 8.62 0.54
CA SER A 134 1.07 9.70 0.00
C SER A 134 1.32 10.77 1.05
N ASN A 135 2.55 11.28 1.11
CA ASN A 135 2.93 12.45 1.91
C ASN A 135 2.40 12.42 3.35
N GLY A 136 2.50 11.30 4.03
CA GLY A 136 2.12 11.18 5.44
C GLY A 136 0.68 10.73 5.70
N SER A 137 -0.16 10.51 4.69
CA SER A 137 -1.56 10.10 4.87
C SER A 137 -2.05 9.10 3.83
N PHE A 138 -3.10 8.34 4.18
CA PHE A 138 -3.79 7.53 3.18
C PHE A 138 -4.66 8.42 2.29
N LEU A 139 -4.52 8.26 0.98
CA LEU A 139 -5.41 8.85 -0.02
C LEU A 139 -6.60 7.95 -0.31
N GLN A 140 -6.37 6.65 -0.34
CA GLN A 140 -7.40 5.63 -0.52
C GLN A 140 -7.17 4.52 0.50
N TRP A 141 -8.19 4.18 1.27
CA TRP A 141 -8.09 3.22 2.36
C TRP A 141 -9.37 2.42 2.54
N PRO A 142 -9.27 1.16 3.02
CA PRO A 142 -10.46 0.37 3.36
C PRO A 142 -11.14 0.92 4.61
N GLU A 143 -12.44 1.16 4.52
CA GLU A 143 -13.28 1.61 5.63
C GLU A 143 -14.64 0.89 5.63
N GLY A 144 -15.17 0.65 6.83
CA GLY A 144 -16.46 -0.01 6.98
C GLY A 144 -16.45 -1.51 6.67
N VAL A 145 -17.61 -2.01 6.25
CA VAL A 145 -17.78 -3.42 5.92
C VAL A 145 -17.25 -3.67 4.51
N GLN A 146 -16.19 -4.45 4.42
CA GLN A 146 -15.56 -4.83 3.15
C GLN A 146 -16.30 -6.01 2.49
N ARG A 147 -16.36 -5.99 1.18
CA ARG A 147 -17.02 -7.03 0.34
C ARG A 147 -16.06 -7.64 -0.67
#